data_432d7c04a8219bbc36f6d2503ae4ed6e
#
_entry.id   432d7c04a8219bbc36f6d2503ae4ed6e
#
_cell.length_a   1.000
_cell.length_b   1.000
_cell.length_c   1.000
_cell.angle_alpha   90.00
_cell.angle_beta   90.00
_cell.angle_gamma   90.00
#
_symmetry.space_group_name_H-M   'P 1'
#
loop_
_entity.id
_entity.type
_entity.pdbx_description
1 polymer ?
#
loop_
_entity_poly.entity_id
_entity_poly.type
_entity_poly.pdbx_seq_one_letter_code
_entity_poly.pdbx_strand_id
1 'polypeptide(L)'
;MSIKLGIAPIAWSNDDMPELGGKTSLEQCLKEASMAGFTGIESGGKFPMDSEKLIPKLNKENLKLCSGWYGAQLLKRSPKEEFGLMQKQLKLFKDCNAPCMVFAEITDSVQGDPVKPLSKRPKLSKEEWKKFIQSINEISKMMIDENMPLA
;
A
#
# COMPACT_ATOMS: atom_id res chain seq x y z
N MET A 1 18.13 11.30 -17.52
CA MET A 1 17.18 10.43 -16.78
C MET A 1 15.78 10.81 -17.20
N SER A 2 14.94 9.85 -17.60
CA SER A 2 13.51 10.10 -17.83
C SER A 2 12.75 9.90 -16.52
N ILE A 3 11.85 10.82 -16.19
CA ILE A 3 10.93 10.68 -15.05
C ILE A 3 9.91 9.60 -15.41
N LYS A 4 9.66 8.69 -14.48
CA LYS A 4 8.60 7.68 -14.58
C LYS A 4 7.47 8.08 -13.65
N LEU A 5 6.24 8.03 -14.15
CA LEU A 5 5.05 8.39 -13.38
C LEU A 5 4.29 7.12 -13.01
N GLY A 6 3.89 7.03 -11.75
CA GLY A 6 2.96 6.03 -11.24
C GLY A 6 1.65 6.68 -10.80
N ILE A 7 0.59 5.88 -10.71
CA ILE A 7 -0.73 6.32 -10.27
C ILE A 7 -1.33 5.32 -9.28
N ALA A 8 -2.08 5.82 -8.30
CA ALA A 8 -2.87 4.97 -7.42
C ALA A 8 -4.21 4.60 -8.06
N PRO A 9 -4.70 3.35 -7.89
CA PRO A 9 -5.98 2.91 -8.47
C PRO A 9 -7.19 3.62 -7.88
N ILE A 10 -7.03 4.38 -6.80
CA ILE A 10 -8.08 5.17 -6.16
C ILE A 10 -8.75 6.18 -7.14
N ALA A 11 -8.08 6.53 -8.25
CA ALA A 11 -8.67 7.34 -9.31
C ALA A 11 -9.86 6.65 -10.01
N TRP A 12 -9.92 5.33 -9.97
CA TRP A 12 -10.99 4.51 -10.59
C TRP A 12 -11.85 3.76 -9.58
N SER A 13 -11.29 3.41 -8.43
CA SER A 13 -11.94 2.56 -7.43
C SER A 13 -11.40 2.89 -6.05
N ASN A 14 -12.28 3.30 -5.15
CA ASN A 14 -11.91 3.66 -3.79
C ASN A 14 -12.12 2.46 -2.86
N ASP A 15 -11.05 1.98 -2.23
CA ASP A 15 -11.10 0.83 -1.32
C ASP A 15 -11.79 1.18 0.02
N ASP A 16 -11.74 2.47 0.44
CA ASP A 16 -12.40 2.96 1.67
C ASP A 16 -13.88 3.32 1.45
N MET A 17 -14.26 3.60 0.20
CA MET A 17 -15.64 3.93 -0.22
C MET A 17 -16.01 3.10 -1.46
N PRO A 18 -16.33 1.81 -1.29
CA PRO A 18 -16.54 0.88 -2.41
C PRO A 18 -17.65 1.26 -3.38
N GLU A 19 -18.57 2.12 -2.98
CA GLU A 19 -19.60 2.69 -3.86
C GLU A 19 -19.02 3.62 -4.93
N LEU A 20 -17.82 4.17 -4.70
CA LEU A 20 -17.10 4.98 -5.66
C LEU A 20 -16.20 4.10 -6.54
N GLY A 21 -16.70 3.76 -7.71
CA GLY A 21 -15.97 2.98 -8.70
C GLY A 21 -15.85 1.48 -8.41
N GLY A 22 -16.59 0.93 -7.44
CA GLY A 22 -16.52 -0.48 -7.07
C GLY A 22 -16.80 -1.46 -8.23
N LYS A 23 -17.54 -1.03 -9.26
CA LYS A 23 -17.82 -1.82 -10.48
C LYS A 23 -16.72 -1.75 -11.53
N THR A 24 -15.77 -0.81 -11.42
CA THR A 24 -14.63 -0.68 -12.36
C THR A 24 -13.70 -1.88 -12.18
N SER A 25 -13.45 -2.60 -13.27
CA SER A 25 -12.57 -3.78 -13.22
C SER A 25 -11.10 -3.39 -13.08
N LEU A 26 -10.26 -4.29 -12.56
CA LEU A 26 -8.81 -4.08 -12.53
C LEU A 26 -8.25 -3.89 -13.94
N GLU A 27 -8.73 -4.68 -14.90
CA GLU A 27 -8.31 -4.59 -16.31
C GLU A 27 -8.57 -3.20 -16.90
N GLN A 28 -9.70 -2.59 -16.56
CA GLN A 28 -10.01 -1.22 -16.99
C GLN A 28 -9.06 -0.22 -16.34
N CYS A 29 -8.82 -0.32 -15.03
CA CYS A 29 -7.88 0.56 -14.32
C CYS A 29 -6.48 0.50 -14.95
N LEU A 30 -5.97 -0.71 -15.23
CA LEU A 30 -4.64 -0.90 -15.82
C LEU A 30 -4.58 -0.33 -17.24
N LYS A 31 -5.57 -0.62 -18.07
CA LYS A 31 -5.64 -0.12 -19.44
C LYS A 31 -5.65 1.41 -19.49
N GLU A 32 -6.52 2.04 -18.71
CA GLU A 32 -6.67 3.50 -18.71
C GLU A 32 -5.44 4.20 -18.10
N ALA A 33 -4.80 3.61 -17.07
CA ALA A 33 -3.53 4.11 -16.54
C ALA A 33 -2.43 4.12 -17.62
N SER A 34 -2.30 3.03 -18.37
CA SER A 34 -1.37 2.93 -19.50
C SER A 34 -1.68 3.94 -20.60
N MET A 35 -2.96 4.07 -21.00
CA MET A 35 -3.40 5.05 -21.99
C MET A 35 -3.14 6.49 -21.59
N ALA A 36 -3.21 6.79 -20.28
CA ALA A 36 -2.88 8.11 -19.72
C ALA A 36 -1.37 8.39 -19.65
N GLY A 37 -0.52 7.42 -20.03
CA GLY A 37 0.93 7.59 -20.09
C GLY A 37 1.66 7.24 -18.80
N PHE A 38 1.00 6.64 -17.81
CA PHE A 38 1.66 6.13 -16.63
C PHE A 38 2.46 4.87 -16.96
N THR A 39 3.60 4.70 -16.28
CA THR A 39 4.47 3.52 -16.42
C THR A 39 4.44 2.63 -15.19
N GLY A 40 3.81 3.10 -14.11
CA GLY A 40 3.63 2.37 -12.86
C GLY A 40 2.24 2.55 -12.28
N ILE A 41 1.84 1.59 -11.44
CA ILE A 41 0.58 1.64 -10.69
C ILE A 41 0.82 1.09 -9.30
N GLU A 42 0.16 1.66 -8.29
CA GLU A 42 0.12 1.10 -6.93
C GLU A 42 -0.83 -0.09 -6.85
N SER A 43 -0.55 -1.03 -5.95
CA SER A 43 -1.54 -2.06 -5.63
C SER A 43 -2.72 -1.48 -4.84
N GLY A 44 -3.90 -2.05 -5.05
CA GLY A 44 -5.12 -1.75 -4.30
C GLY A 44 -5.92 -3.02 -4.07
N GLY A 45 -7.07 -2.93 -3.44
CA GLY A 45 -7.87 -4.06 -3.01
C GLY A 45 -8.32 -5.01 -4.13
N LYS A 46 -8.36 -4.54 -5.38
CA LYS A 46 -8.68 -5.38 -6.56
C LYS A 46 -7.51 -6.17 -7.11
N PHE A 47 -6.28 -5.92 -6.63
CA PHE A 47 -5.09 -6.55 -7.16
C PHE A 47 -4.92 -7.97 -6.59
N PRO A 48 -4.60 -8.98 -7.43
CA PRO A 48 -4.26 -10.30 -6.94
C PRO A 48 -3.06 -10.25 -5.99
N MET A 49 -3.16 -10.90 -4.83
CA MET A 49 -2.05 -11.10 -3.90
C MET A 49 -1.17 -12.30 -4.29
N ASP A 50 -1.07 -12.56 -5.59
CA ASP A 50 -0.35 -13.65 -6.22
C ASP A 50 0.38 -13.07 -7.43
N SER A 51 1.70 -13.11 -7.40
CA SER A 51 2.56 -12.53 -8.44
C SER A 51 2.38 -13.21 -9.80
N GLU A 52 2.12 -14.52 -9.82
CA GLU A 52 1.88 -15.26 -11.06
C GLU A 52 0.62 -14.79 -11.80
N LYS A 53 -0.37 -14.26 -11.03
CA LYS A 53 -1.60 -13.69 -11.58
C LYS A 53 -1.47 -12.20 -11.89
N LEU A 54 -0.68 -11.46 -11.10
CA LEU A 54 -0.56 -10.01 -11.24
C LEU A 54 0.39 -9.61 -12.36
N ILE A 55 1.58 -10.23 -12.43
CA ILE A 55 2.62 -9.86 -13.41
C ILE A 55 2.12 -9.91 -14.87
N PRO A 56 1.39 -10.96 -15.31
CA PRO A 56 0.87 -10.98 -16.68
C PRO A 56 -0.12 -9.84 -16.98
N LYS A 57 -0.94 -9.43 -15.99
CA LYS A 57 -1.88 -8.32 -16.15
C LYS A 57 -1.15 -6.98 -16.30
N LEU A 58 -0.13 -6.74 -15.48
CA LEU A 58 0.70 -5.54 -15.56
C LEU A 58 1.47 -5.48 -16.88
N ASN A 59 2.09 -6.60 -17.27
CA ASN A 59 2.87 -6.67 -18.52
C ASN A 59 2.01 -6.43 -19.76
N LYS A 60 0.77 -6.92 -19.77
CA LYS A 60 -0.18 -6.70 -20.88
C LYS A 60 -0.38 -5.21 -21.17
N GLU A 61 -0.39 -4.39 -20.15
CA GLU A 61 -0.60 -2.94 -20.26
C GLU A 61 0.71 -2.13 -20.14
N ASN A 62 1.89 -2.78 -20.21
CA ASN A 62 3.20 -2.15 -20.05
C ASN A 62 3.39 -1.37 -18.74
N LEU A 63 2.70 -1.78 -17.68
CA LEU A 63 2.80 -1.19 -16.35
C LEU A 63 3.73 -2.01 -15.44
N LYS A 64 4.26 -1.35 -14.42
CA LYS A 64 4.98 -1.99 -13.31
C LYS A 64 4.28 -1.69 -11.99
N LEU A 65 4.37 -2.62 -11.05
CA LEU A 65 3.99 -2.31 -9.67
C LEU A 65 5.01 -1.31 -9.11
N CYS A 66 4.57 -0.12 -8.71
CA CYS A 66 5.47 0.92 -8.20
C CYS A 66 5.43 1.06 -6.68
N SER A 67 4.34 0.66 -6.04
CA SER A 67 4.17 0.64 -4.58
C SER A 67 2.83 0.00 -4.22
N GLY A 68 2.46 0.13 -2.98
CA GLY A 68 1.13 -0.16 -2.47
C GLY A 68 1.07 0.07 -0.97
N TRP A 69 -0.10 0.30 -0.49
CA TRP A 69 -0.37 0.63 0.90
C TRP A 69 -0.30 -0.59 1.81
N TYR A 70 0.36 -0.43 2.97
CA TYR A 70 0.28 -1.33 4.11
C TYR A 70 -0.13 -0.57 5.37
N GLY A 71 -1.24 -0.98 5.98
CA GLY A 71 -1.75 -0.41 7.22
C GLY A 71 -1.28 -1.20 8.43
N ALA A 72 -0.37 -0.65 9.21
CA ALA A 72 0.22 -1.25 10.39
C ALA A 72 -0.46 -0.81 11.69
N GLN A 73 -0.28 -1.58 12.77
CA GLN A 73 -0.75 -1.26 14.11
C GLN A 73 0.39 -1.33 15.14
N LEU A 74 1.45 -0.55 14.92
CA LEU A 74 2.66 -0.56 15.77
C LEU A 74 2.43 -0.04 17.20
N LEU A 75 1.32 0.63 17.45
CA LEU A 75 0.93 0.99 18.81
C LEU A 75 0.34 -0.20 19.59
N LYS A 76 -0.14 -1.23 18.90
CA LYS A 76 -0.71 -2.45 19.51
C LYS A 76 0.19 -3.67 19.35
N ARG A 77 0.90 -3.78 18.24
CA ARG A 77 1.77 -4.90 17.89
C ARG A 77 3.24 -4.52 17.99
N SER A 78 4.08 -5.49 18.28
CA SER A 78 5.53 -5.31 18.17
C SER A 78 5.96 -5.23 16.70
N PRO A 79 7.11 -4.61 16.38
CA PRO A 79 7.66 -4.58 15.03
C PRO A 79 7.82 -5.99 14.42
N LYS A 80 8.23 -6.97 15.22
CA LYS A 80 8.41 -8.36 14.80
C LYS A 80 7.09 -9.04 14.41
N GLU A 81 6.04 -8.81 15.20
CA GLU A 81 4.69 -9.33 14.89
C GLU A 81 4.17 -8.68 13.61
N GLU A 82 4.29 -7.35 13.49
CA GLU A 82 3.85 -6.62 12.31
C GLU A 82 4.62 -7.06 11.05
N PHE A 83 5.94 -7.22 11.18
CA PHE A 83 6.78 -7.75 10.10
C PHE A 83 6.36 -9.15 9.65
N GLY A 84 5.95 -10.00 10.60
CA GLY A 84 5.38 -11.33 10.28
C GLY A 84 4.09 -11.25 9.47
N LEU A 85 3.21 -10.29 9.79
CA LEU A 85 1.93 -10.12 9.11
C LEU A 85 2.07 -9.58 7.68
N MET A 86 3.08 -8.74 7.42
CA MET A 86 3.28 -8.14 6.10
C MET A 86 4.01 -9.05 5.09
N GLN A 87 4.50 -10.23 5.49
CA GLN A 87 5.33 -11.12 4.67
C GLN A 87 4.69 -11.47 3.32
N LYS A 88 3.37 -11.70 3.28
CA LYS A 88 2.66 -12.02 2.03
C LYS A 88 2.72 -10.86 1.04
N GLN A 89 2.52 -9.64 1.52
CA GLN A 89 2.58 -8.45 0.66
C GLN A 89 4.03 -8.12 0.27
N LEU A 90 4.96 -8.27 1.20
CA LEU A 90 6.39 -8.13 0.94
C LEU A 90 6.85 -9.08 -0.17
N LYS A 91 6.45 -10.35 -0.09
CA LYS A 91 6.76 -11.33 -1.16
C LYS A 91 6.21 -10.88 -2.51
N LEU A 92 4.93 -10.48 -2.59
CA LEU A 92 4.32 -9.98 -3.81
C LEU A 92 5.12 -8.81 -4.40
N PHE A 93 5.51 -7.86 -3.56
CA PHE A 93 6.23 -6.65 -4.00
C PHE A 93 7.64 -7.00 -4.51
N LYS A 94 8.32 -7.91 -3.83
CA LYS A 94 9.64 -8.42 -4.27
C LYS A 94 9.52 -9.14 -5.62
N ASP A 95 8.56 -10.03 -5.77
CA ASP A 95 8.31 -10.76 -7.02
C ASP A 95 7.98 -9.80 -8.18
N CYS A 96 7.26 -8.72 -7.90
CA CYS A 96 6.92 -7.69 -8.89
C CYS A 96 8.01 -6.62 -9.08
N ASN A 97 9.13 -6.69 -8.35
CA ASN A 97 10.19 -5.68 -8.33
C ASN A 97 9.69 -4.27 -8.00
N ALA A 98 8.74 -4.14 -7.07
CA ALA A 98 8.30 -2.85 -6.58
C ALA A 98 9.43 -2.15 -5.81
N PRO A 99 9.65 -0.84 -6.02
CA PRO A 99 10.78 -0.13 -5.42
C PRO A 99 10.59 0.21 -3.93
N CYS A 100 9.36 0.24 -3.43
CA CYS A 100 9.05 0.58 -2.05
C CYS A 100 7.66 0.08 -1.64
N MET A 101 7.39 0.13 -0.34
CA MET A 101 6.07 -0.09 0.24
C MET A 101 5.62 1.18 0.97
N VAL A 102 4.41 1.67 0.67
CA VAL A 102 3.80 2.78 1.43
C VAL A 102 3.30 2.24 2.75
N PHE A 103 3.77 2.82 3.84
CA PHE A 103 3.51 2.32 5.19
C PHE A 103 2.79 3.37 6.04
N ALA A 104 1.68 2.99 6.65
CA ALA A 104 0.91 3.87 7.50
C ALA A 104 0.58 3.23 8.85
N GLU A 105 0.69 3.98 9.94
CA GLU A 105 0.16 3.60 11.25
C GLU A 105 -1.34 3.89 11.29
N ILE A 106 -2.14 2.83 11.44
CA ILE A 106 -3.60 2.92 11.39
C ILE A 106 -4.30 2.50 12.70
N THR A 107 -3.56 2.36 13.80
CA THR A 107 -4.16 1.96 15.09
C THR A 107 -5.29 2.90 15.48
N ASP A 108 -6.47 2.32 15.69
CA ASP A 108 -7.71 3.04 16.05
C ASP A 108 -8.11 4.16 15.04
N SER A 109 -7.62 4.10 13.81
CA SER A 109 -8.01 4.99 12.73
C SER A 109 -9.53 4.98 12.53
N VAL A 110 -10.08 6.12 12.14
CA VAL A 110 -11.48 6.26 11.72
C VAL A 110 -11.64 6.08 10.20
N GLN A 111 -10.56 5.81 9.49
CA GLN A 111 -10.58 5.57 8.05
C GLN A 111 -11.45 4.35 7.72
N GLY A 112 -12.25 4.43 6.68
CA GLY A 112 -13.17 3.36 6.30
C GLY A 112 -14.44 3.25 7.16
N ASP A 113 -14.64 4.12 8.17
CA ASP A 113 -15.88 4.21 8.94
C ASP A 113 -16.68 5.45 8.51
N PRO A 114 -17.71 5.30 7.65
CA PRO A 114 -18.44 6.45 7.10
C PRO A 114 -19.27 7.20 8.14
N VAL A 115 -19.47 6.62 9.33
CA VAL A 115 -20.27 7.23 10.41
C VAL A 115 -19.41 8.10 11.32
N LYS A 116 -18.13 7.76 11.47
CA LYS A 116 -17.23 8.51 12.33
C LYS A 116 -16.67 9.76 11.66
N PRO A 117 -16.83 10.94 12.26
CA PRO A 117 -16.25 12.15 11.69
C PRO A 117 -14.72 12.13 11.82
N LEU A 118 -14.02 12.71 10.84
CA LEU A 118 -12.54 12.83 10.84
C LEU A 118 -11.97 13.55 12.06
N SER A 119 -12.77 14.37 12.72
CA SER A 119 -12.39 15.01 14.00
C SER A 119 -12.17 14.03 15.14
N LYS A 120 -12.65 12.79 15.01
CA LYS A 120 -12.45 11.69 15.97
C LYS A 120 -11.22 10.82 15.69
N ARG A 121 -10.42 11.19 14.67
CA ARG A 121 -9.15 10.51 14.44
C ARG A 121 -8.29 10.50 15.71
N PRO A 122 -7.54 9.42 16.00
CA PRO A 122 -6.70 9.33 17.16
C PRO A 122 -5.63 10.43 17.17
N LYS A 123 -5.29 10.89 18.37
CA LYS A 123 -4.17 11.81 18.59
C LYS A 123 -3.22 11.14 19.55
N LEU A 124 -2.00 10.93 19.12
CA LEU A 124 -1.00 10.23 19.93
C LEU A 124 -0.53 11.13 21.10
N SER A 125 -0.44 10.52 22.28
CA SER A 125 0.28 11.08 23.42
C SER A 125 1.78 11.13 23.15
N LYS A 126 2.54 11.80 24.02
CA LYS A 126 4.01 11.82 23.90
C LYS A 126 4.63 10.43 24.03
N GLU A 127 4.07 9.60 24.86
CA GLU A 127 4.50 8.21 25.11
C GLU A 127 4.22 7.34 23.88
N GLU A 128 3.03 7.45 23.29
CA GLU A 128 2.68 6.75 22.06
C GLU A 128 3.56 7.19 20.88
N TRP A 129 3.87 8.49 20.76
CA TRP A 129 4.83 8.98 19.77
C TRP A 129 6.22 8.37 19.94
N LYS A 130 6.73 8.29 21.18
CA LYS A 130 8.02 7.63 21.45
C LYS A 130 8.00 6.16 21.04
N LYS A 131 6.93 5.43 21.42
CA LYS A 131 6.75 4.04 21.05
C LYS A 131 6.70 3.88 19.53
N PHE A 132 5.91 4.70 18.86
CA PHE A 132 5.79 4.66 17.39
C PHE A 132 7.14 4.92 16.71
N ILE A 133 7.88 5.96 17.11
CA ILE A 133 9.20 6.28 16.54
C ILE A 133 10.18 5.10 16.72
N GLN A 134 10.20 4.47 17.87
CA GLN A 134 11.05 3.29 18.11
C GLN A 134 10.63 2.13 17.20
N SER A 135 9.34 1.83 17.15
CA SER A 135 8.80 0.72 16.37
C SER A 135 8.98 0.90 14.88
N ILE A 136 8.74 2.13 14.34
CA ILE A 136 8.92 2.40 12.92
C ILE A 136 10.39 2.32 12.50
N ASN A 137 11.32 2.76 13.36
CA ASN A 137 12.74 2.63 13.10
C ASN A 137 13.20 1.16 13.06
N GLU A 138 12.64 0.33 13.94
CA GLU A 138 12.96 -1.10 13.97
C GLU A 138 12.43 -1.83 12.75
N ILE A 139 11.15 -1.64 12.41
CA ILE A 139 10.56 -2.29 11.24
C ILE A 139 11.18 -1.80 9.93
N SER A 140 11.55 -0.51 9.84
CA SER A 140 12.24 0.04 8.68
C SER A 140 13.60 -0.62 8.44
N LYS A 141 14.35 -0.95 9.49
CA LYS A 141 15.60 -1.71 9.36
C LYS A 141 15.36 -3.11 8.82
N MET A 142 14.35 -3.83 9.37
CA MET A 142 13.98 -5.15 8.87
C MET A 142 13.59 -5.11 7.39
N MET A 143 12.88 -4.06 6.96
CA MET A 143 12.47 -3.90 5.56
C MET A 143 13.63 -3.53 4.64
N ILE A 144 14.61 -2.75 5.12
CA ILE A 144 15.85 -2.45 4.38
C ILE A 144 16.67 -3.73 4.18
N ASP A 145 16.76 -4.59 5.19
CA ASP A 145 17.45 -5.89 5.09
C ASP A 145 16.79 -6.79 4.03
N GLU A 146 15.48 -6.62 3.80
CA GLU A 146 14.74 -7.28 2.72
C GLU A 146 14.83 -6.56 1.36
N ASN A 147 15.61 -5.51 1.24
CA ASN A 147 15.69 -4.63 0.07
C ASN A 147 14.34 -4.00 -0.32
N MET A 148 13.49 -3.71 0.66
CA MET A 148 12.18 -3.09 0.47
C MET A 148 12.04 -1.86 1.39
N PRO A 149 12.48 -0.67 0.96
CA PRO A 149 12.34 0.53 1.76
C PRO A 149 10.86 0.88 1.98
N LEU A 150 10.57 1.43 3.15
CA LEU A 150 9.27 2.02 3.46
C LEU A 150 9.23 3.48 3.00
N ALA A 151 8.07 3.92 2.49
CA ALA A 151 7.75 5.28 2.09
C ALA A 151 6.58 5.82 2.92
#